data_0b53982c3f71c8cff13232e5ab00907a
#
_entry.id   0b53982c3f71c8cff13232e5ab00907a
#
_cell.length_a   1.000
_cell.length_b   1.000
_cell.length_c   1.000
_cell.angle_alpha   90.00
_cell.angle_beta   90.00
_cell.angle_gamma   90.00
#
_symmetry.space_group_name_H-M   'P 1'
#
loop_
_entity.id
_entity.type
_entity.pdbx_description
1 polymer ?
#
loop_
_entity_poly.entity_id
_entity_poly.type
_entity_poly.pdbx_seq_one_letter_code
_entity_poly.pdbx_strand_id
1 'polypeptide(L)'
;MLGVTIENSGNVAVLRCSGRIVAGEEAWALYNAVISLKNRRVVVLDLTTVSRVDARGLGVLVFLDQWACGAGVKLQLIPSKPVQELLDLTGLHSLFDIRSSENVSPAADFLVDSRKDGTTGIAADD
;
A
#
# COMPACT_ATOMS: atom_id res chain seq x y z
N MET A 1 -10.87 -2.30 15.19
CA MET A 1 -9.54 -1.92 15.64
C MET A 1 -8.52 -2.18 14.55
N LEU A 2 -7.49 -1.38 14.46
CA LEU A 2 -6.45 -1.52 13.45
C LEU A 2 -5.11 -1.77 14.11
N GLY A 3 -4.46 -2.86 13.76
CA GLY A 3 -3.09 -3.13 14.17
C GLY A 3 -2.14 -2.79 13.05
N VAL A 4 -1.02 -2.16 13.38
CA VAL A 4 -0.03 -1.74 12.40
C VAL A 4 1.35 -2.17 12.87
N THR A 5 2.08 -2.84 11.98
CA THR A 5 3.46 -3.27 12.24
C THR A 5 4.33 -2.82 11.06
N ILE A 6 5.49 -2.27 11.37
CA ILE A 6 6.40 -1.75 10.34
C ILE A 6 7.67 -2.58 10.29
N GLU A 7 8.03 -3.03 9.09
CA GLU A 7 9.31 -3.67 8.82
C GLU A 7 10.11 -2.80 7.87
N ASN A 8 11.36 -2.54 8.19
CA ASN A 8 12.24 -1.72 7.35
C ASN A 8 13.36 -2.56 6.77
N SER A 9 13.70 -2.30 5.51
CA SER A 9 14.84 -2.91 4.85
C SER A 9 15.40 -1.87 3.88
N GLY A 10 16.42 -1.13 4.34
CA GLY A 10 17.02 -0.07 3.54
C GLY A 10 16.00 1.03 3.22
N ASN A 11 15.77 1.26 1.93
CA ASN A 11 14.84 2.29 1.47
C ASN A 11 13.41 1.78 1.32
N VAL A 12 13.15 0.54 1.71
CA VAL A 12 11.83 -0.07 1.60
C VAL A 12 11.25 -0.29 2.97
N ALA A 13 10.00 0.09 3.17
CA ALA A 13 9.26 -0.19 4.40
C ALA A 13 8.01 -0.97 4.06
N VAL A 14 7.71 -2.01 4.83
CA VAL A 14 6.47 -2.75 4.71
C VAL A 14 5.64 -2.45 5.95
N LEU A 15 4.45 -1.93 5.71
CA LEU A 15 3.51 -1.59 6.76
C LEU A 15 2.40 -2.64 6.75
N ARG A 16 2.42 -3.54 7.72
CA ARG A 16 1.41 -4.59 7.81
C ARG A 16 0.27 -4.14 8.68
N CYS A 17 -0.92 -4.17 8.11
CA CYS A 17 -2.14 -3.75 8.80
C CYS A 17 -3.03 -4.96 9.03
N SER A 18 -3.72 -4.99 10.17
CA SER A 18 -4.69 -6.03 10.46
C SER A 18 -5.91 -5.40 11.09
N GLY A 19 -7.08 -6.01 10.86
CA GLY A 19 -8.33 -5.52 11.41
C GLY A 19 -9.13 -4.75 10.39
N ARG A 20 -9.53 -3.52 10.74
CA ARG A 20 -10.42 -2.73 9.88
C ARG A 20 -9.83 -1.34 9.68
N ILE A 21 -10.01 -0.81 8.48
CA ILE A 21 -9.67 0.57 8.17
C ILE A 21 -10.98 1.31 7.96
N VAL A 22 -11.55 1.78 9.06
CA VAL A 22 -12.83 2.46 9.04
C VAL A 22 -12.68 3.87 9.61
N ALA A 23 -13.75 4.64 9.55
CA ALA A 23 -13.75 6.05 9.93
C ALA A 23 -13.18 6.28 11.33
N GLY A 24 -12.63 7.46 11.55
CA GLY A 24 -12.16 7.89 12.86
C GLY A 24 -10.70 7.59 13.08
N GLU A 25 -10.39 7.12 14.30
CA GLU A 25 -8.99 6.96 14.73
C GLU A 25 -8.22 5.96 13.90
N GLU A 26 -8.91 4.93 13.41
CA GLU A 26 -8.24 3.87 12.64
C GLU A 26 -7.68 4.40 11.33
N ALA A 27 -8.47 5.18 10.61
CA ALA A 27 -8.03 5.78 9.36
C ALA A 27 -6.89 6.78 9.61
N TRP A 28 -6.99 7.57 10.69
CA TRP A 28 -5.94 8.51 11.05
C TRP A 28 -4.65 7.82 11.47
N ALA A 29 -4.76 6.68 12.17
CA ALA A 29 -3.59 5.93 12.59
C ALA A 29 -2.81 5.44 11.36
N LEU A 30 -3.53 4.96 10.34
CA LEU A 30 -2.90 4.53 9.10
C LEU A 30 -2.22 5.70 8.40
N TYR A 31 -2.92 6.82 8.28
CA TYR A 31 -2.38 8.01 7.65
C TYR A 31 -1.07 8.44 8.31
N ASN A 32 -1.08 8.56 9.63
CA ASN A 32 0.11 9.01 10.37
C ASN A 32 1.27 8.02 10.23
N ALA A 33 0.97 6.72 10.24
CA ALA A 33 2.01 5.71 10.11
C ALA A 33 2.69 5.80 8.75
N VAL A 34 1.92 5.99 7.69
CA VAL A 34 2.49 6.06 6.33
C VAL A 34 3.31 7.34 6.15
N ILE A 35 2.80 8.48 6.60
CA ILE A 35 3.54 9.74 6.41
C ILE A 35 4.85 9.74 7.16
N SER A 36 4.92 9.02 8.27
CA SER A 36 6.17 8.92 9.02
C SER A 36 7.27 8.23 8.21
N LEU A 37 6.91 7.56 7.13
CA LEU A 37 7.85 6.83 6.28
C LEU A 37 8.24 7.63 5.03
N LYS A 38 8.11 8.93 5.06
CA LYS A 38 8.37 9.78 3.89
C LYS A 38 9.80 9.73 3.38
N ASN A 39 10.73 9.25 4.20
CA ASN A 39 12.12 9.13 3.81
C ASN A 39 12.44 7.81 3.10
N ARG A 40 11.47 6.94 2.94
CA ARG A 40 11.64 5.68 2.22
C ARG A 40 11.34 5.89 0.75
N ARG A 41 12.02 5.13 -0.11
CA ARG A 41 11.72 5.18 -1.54
C ARG A 41 10.47 4.40 -1.89
N VAL A 42 10.26 3.30 -1.19
CA VAL A 42 9.12 2.41 -1.44
C VAL A 42 8.44 2.10 -0.12
N VAL A 43 7.14 2.25 -0.08
CA VAL A 43 6.32 1.84 1.05
C VAL A 43 5.30 0.84 0.55
N VAL A 44 5.29 -0.34 1.15
CA VAL A 44 4.34 -1.39 0.83
C VAL A 44 3.30 -1.46 1.93
N LEU A 45 2.04 -1.26 1.57
CA LEU A 45 0.93 -1.44 2.50
C LEU A 45 0.42 -2.86 2.36
N ASP A 46 0.71 -3.69 3.34
CA ASP A 46 0.23 -5.07 3.36
C ASP A 46 -1.11 -5.08 4.07
N LEU A 47 -2.16 -5.20 3.29
CA LEU A 47 -3.54 -5.20 3.76
C LEU A 47 -4.16 -6.60 3.70
N THR A 48 -3.33 -7.64 3.61
CA THR A 48 -3.82 -9.01 3.42
C THR A 48 -4.69 -9.50 4.56
N THR A 49 -4.50 -8.95 5.76
CA THR A 49 -5.30 -9.32 6.93
C THR A 49 -6.31 -8.24 7.32
N VAL A 50 -6.54 -7.27 6.44
CA VAL A 50 -7.57 -6.27 6.66
C VAL A 50 -8.91 -6.85 6.21
N SER A 51 -9.86 -6.89 7.13
CA SER A 51 -11.16 -7.51 6.87
C SER A 51 -12.18 -6.53 6.29
N ARG A 52 -11.98 -5.23 6.49
CA ARG A 52 -12.98 -4.25 6.09
C ARG A 52 -12.36 -2.87 5.90
N VAL A 53 -12.83 -2.17 4.87
CA VAL A 53 -12.52 -0.77 4.61
C VAL A 53 -13.83 -0.07 4.28
N ASP A 54 -14.15 1.00 4.98
CA ASP A 54 -15.34 1.79 4.65
C ASP A 54 -14.98 2.95 3.71
N ALA A 55 -15.95 3.78 3.37
CA ALA A 55 -15.74 4.87 2.43
C ALA A 55 -14.66 5.84 2.89
N ARG A 56 -14.60 6.13 4.18
CA ARG A 56 -13.57 7.04 4.71
C ARG A 56 -12.20 6.39 4.72
N GLY A 57 -12.13 5.11 5.06
CA GLY A 57 -10.88 4.38 4.99
C GLY A 57 -10.36 4.32 3.57
N LEU A 58 -11.25 4.08 2.61
CA LEU A 58 -10.87 4.09 1.21
C LEU A 58 -10.37 5.47 0.78
N GLY A 59 -11.02 6.53 1.25
CA GLY A 59 -10.57 7.90 1.00
C GLY A 59 -9.17 8.17 1.52
N VAL A 60 -8.84 7.62 2.68
CA VAL A 60 -7.48 7.75 3.23
C VAL A 60 -6.47 7.03 2.34
N LEU A 61 -6.82 5.85 1.82
CA LEU A 61 -5.92 5.14 0.91
C LEU A 61 -5.66 5.95 -0.36
N VAL A 62 -6.70 6.56 -0.93
CA VAL A 62 -6.56 7.41 -2.11
C VAL A 62 -5.67 8.61 -1.78
N PHE A 63 -5.91 9.24 -0.64
CA PHE A 63 -5.13 10.38 -0.22
C PHE A 63 -3.64 10.01 -0.06
N LEU A 64 -3.37 8.84 0.52
CA LEU A 64 -2.00 8.37 0.70
C LEU A 64 -1.31 8.13 -0.64
N ASP A 65 -2.03 7.62 -1.63
CA ASP A 65 -1.47 7.43 -2.95
C ASP A 65 -1.06 8.76 -3.57
N GLN A 66 -1.90 9.79 -3.42
CA GLN A 66 -1.58 11.11 -3.94
C GLN A 66 -0.43 11.76 -3.18
N TRP A 67 -0.41 11.59 -1.86
CA TRP A 67 0.68 12.08 -1.04
C TRP A 67 2.01 11.45 -1.47
N ALA A 68 2.02 10.15 -1.67
CA ALA A 68 3.23 9.43 -2.05
C ALA A 68 3.76 9.94 -3.40
N CYS A 69 2.87 10.16 -4.33
CA CYS A 69 3.23 10.69 -5.63
C CYS A 69 3.94 12.04 -5.50
N GLY A 70 3.39 12.93 -4.67
CA GLY A 70 3.99 14.25 -4.44
C GLY A 70 5.28 14.20 -3.65
N ALA A 71 5.44 13.19 -2.80
CA ALA A 71 6.63 13.06 -1.94
C ALA A 71 7.75 12.24 -2.60
N GLY A 72 7.53 11.72 -3.80
CA GLY A 72 8.53 10.89 -4.47
C GLY A 72 8.65 9.50 -3.86
N VAL A 73 7.60 9.02 -3.21
CA VAL A 73 7.55 7.71 -2.59
C VAL A 73 6.71 6.79 -3.47
N LYS A 74 7.20 5.60 -3.72
CA LYS A 74 6.41 4.60 -4.44
C LYS A 74 5.58 3.82 -3.44
N LEU A 75 4.26 3.98 -3.52
CA LEU A 75 3.33 3.31 -2.62
C LEU A 75 2.72 2.12 -3.32
N GLN A 76 2.84 0.95 -2.73
CA GLN A 76 2.30 -0.30 -3.26
C GLN A 76 1.29 -0.87 -2.28
N LEU A 77 0.23 -1.47 -2.80
CA LEU A 77 -0.79 -2.12 -1.99
C LEU A 77 -0.80 -3.61 -2.23
N ILE A 78 -0.95 -4.37 -1.15
CA ILE A 78 -1.21 -5.80 -1.22
C ILE A 78 -2.56 -6.01 -0.55
N PRO A 79 -3.65 -6.01 -1.32
CA PRO A 79 -4.99 -6.05 -0.72
C PRO A 79 -5.39 -7.44 -0.27
N SER A 80 -6.25 -7.49 0.74
CA SER A 80 -7.00 -8.69 1.06
C SER A 80 -8.07 -8.87 -0.01
N LYS A 81 -8.72 -10.04 -0.02
CA LYS A 81 -9.78 -10.28 -0.98
C LYS A 81 -10.92 -9.26 -0.86
N PRO A 82 -11.46 -8.97 0.34
CA PRO A 82 -12.51 -7.95 0.46
C PRO A 82 -12.05 -6.57 -0.01
N VAL A 83 -10.81 -6.21 0.26
CA VAL A 83 -10.29 -4.90 -0.17
C VAL A 83 -10.16 -4.86 -1.69
N GLN A 84 -9.66 -5.95 -2.29
CA GLN A 84 -9.55 -6.02 -3.75
C GLN A 84 -10.92 -5.91 -4.41
N GLU A 85 -11.92 -6.59 -3.86
CA GLU A 85 -13.28 -6.52 -4.40
C GLU A 85 -13.82 -5.10 -4.34
N LEU A 86 -13.55 -4.39 -3.24
CA LEU A 86 -13.99 -3.02 -3.10
C LEU A 86 -13.30 -2.10 -4.11
N LEU A 87 -12.01 -2.30 -4.30
CA LEU A 87 -11.26 -1.51 -5.29
C LEU A 87 -11.80 -1.76 -6.70
N ASP A 88 -12.14 -3.00 -7.01
CA ASP A 88 -12.70 -3.34 -8.32
C ASP A 88 -14.06 -2.72 -8.52
N LEU A 89 -14.93 -2.79 -7.51
CA LEU A 89 -16.27 -2.22 -7.58
C LEU A 89 -16.26 -0.72 -7.77
N THR A 90 -15.31 -0.04 -7.16
CA THR A 90 -15.23 1.42 -7.22
C THR A 90 -14.40 1.92 -8.39
N GLY A 91 -13.77 1.01 -9.13
CA GLY A 91 -12.87 1.39 -10.22
C GLY A 91 -11.54 1.94 -9.77
N LEU A 92 -11.25 1.90 -8.46
CA LEU A 92 -10.02 2.47 -7.92
C LEU A 92 -8.82 1.56 -8.04
N HIS A 93 -9.03 0.31 -8.48
CA HIS A 93 -7.92 -0.63 -8.64
C HIS A 93 -6.85 -0.09 -9.61
N SER A 94 -7.25 0.70 -10.58
CA SER A 94 -6.29 1.25 -11.57
C SER A 94 -5.49 2.42 -11.02
N LEU A 95 -5.92 3.01 -9.91
CA LEU A 95 -5.21 4.12 -9.29
C LEU A 95 -3.96 3.66 -8.54
N PHE A 96 -4.02 2.46 -7.97
CA PHE A 96 -2.98 1.96 -7.08
C PHE A 96 -2.05 0.98 -7.77
N ASP A 97 -0.81 0.92 -7.28
CA ASP A 97 0.15 -0.11 -7.66
C ASP A 97 -0.12 -1.33 -6.79
N ILE A 98 -0.86 -2.29 -7.32
CA ILE A 98 -1.33 -3.46 -6.57
C ILE A 98 -0.38 -4.62 -6.79
N ARG A 99 0.04 -5.26 -5.70
CA ARG A 99 0.98 -6.38 -5.71
C ARG A 99 0.33 -7.63 -5.12
N SER A 100 0.87 -8.77 -5.51
CA SER A 100 0.46 -10.05 -4.96
C SER A 100 1.15 -10.32 -3.64
N SER A 101 0.42 -10.90 -2.68
CA SER A 101 1.00 -11.25 -1.37
C SER A 101 2.15 -12.24 -1.49
N GLU A 102 2.20 -13.01 -2.57
CA GLU A 102 3.25 -13.98 -2.77
C GLU A 102 4.62 -13.35 -2.98
N ASN A 103 4.66 -12.09 -3.34
CA ASN A 103 5.88 -11.37 -3.63
C ASN A 103 6.28 -10.42 -2.51
N VAL A 104 5.72 -10.59 -1.32
CA VAL A 104 5.96 -9.68 -0.22
C VAL A 104 7.29 -9.96 0.44
N SER A 105 8.28 -9.23 0.03
CA SER A 105 9.58 -9.19 0.69
C SER A 105 10.17 -7.83 0.34
N PRO A 106 10.56 -7.02 1.32
CA PRO A 106 11.08 -5.69 1.00
C PRO A 106 12.24 -5.72 0.01
N ALA A 107 13.17 -6.65 0.20
CA ALA A 107 14.32 -6.75 -0.68
C ALA A 107 13.92 -7.22 -2.07
N ALA A 108 13.05 -8.23 -2.15
CA ALA A 108 12.61 -8.76 -3.44
C ALA A 108 11.82 -7.71 -4.21
N ASP A 109 10.93 -6.98 -3.54
CA ASP A 109 10.16 -5.92 -4.18
C ASP A 109 11.07 -4.83 -4.73
N PHE A 110 12.06 -4.46 -3.97
CA PHE A 110 13.00 -3.43 -4.41
C PHE A 110 13.76 -3.88 -5.66
N LEU A 111 14.21 -5.12 -5.67
CA LEU A 111 14.94 -5.65 -6.82
C LEU A 111 14.08 -5.72 -8.07
N VAL A 112 12.83 -6.13 -7.92
CA VAL A 112 11.90 -6.18 -9.04
C VAL A 112 11.68 -4.79 -9.62
N ASP A 113 11.48 -3.81 -8.77
CA ASP A 113 11.29 -2.43 -9.23
C ASP A 113 12.52 -1.92 -9.97
N SER A 114 13.70 -2.25 -9.49
CA SER A 114 14.92 -1.81 -10.14
C SER A 114 15.03 -2.31 -11.56
N ARG A 115 14.58 -3.52 -11.80
CA ARG A 115 14.68 -4.09 -13.14
C ARG A 115 13.67 -3.52 -14.10
N LYS A 116 12.54 -3.17 -13.57
CA LYS A 116 11.51 -2.67 -14.45
C LYS A 116 11.78 -1.33 -15.01
N ASP A 117 12.30 -0.67 -14.57
CA ASP A 117 12.44 0.55 -14.96
C ASP A 117 11.99 1.01 -16.04
N GLY A 118 11.42 0.28 -16.09
CA GLY A 118 10.98 0.53 -16.74
C GLY A 118 10.32 0.02 -17.35
N THR A 119 10.30 -0.45 -17.36
CA THR A 119 9.67 -0.90 -17.70
C THR A 119 8.85 -1.33 -17.46
N THR A 120 8.79 -1.57 -17.18
CA THR A 120 8.02 -2.00 -16.83
C THR A 120 7.48 -2.24 -16.68
N GLY A 121 7.34 -2.44 -16.75
CA GLY A 121 6.81 -2.85 -16.32
C GLY A 121 6.38 -3.24 -16.33
N ILE A 122 6.29 -3.50 -16.42
CA ILE A 122 5.90 -3.92 -16.20
C ILE A 122 5.53 -4.21 -16.43
N ALA A 123 5.50 -4.46 -16.68
CA ALA A 123 5.10 -4.76 -16.64
C ALA A 123 4.74 -5.08 -16.89
N ALA A 124 4.76 -5.43 -17.12
CA ALA A 124 4.50 -5.72 -17.12
C ALA A 124 4.29 -5.98 -17.24
N ASP A 125 4.38 -6.34 -17.25
CA ASP A 125 4.26 -6.45 -17.03
C ASP A 125 4.06 -6.38 -16.96
N ASP A 126 4.02 -6.69 -17.08
CA ASP A 126 3.86 -6.52 -16.62
C ASP A 126 3.72 -6.41 -16.48
#